data_026ce01ff1dd00e767a1529bc722b400
#
_entry.id   026ce01ff1dd00e767a1529bc722b400
#
_cell.length_a   1.000
_cell.length_b   1.000
_cell.length_c   1.000
_cell.angle_alpha   90.00
_cell.angle_beta   90.00
_cell.angle_gamma   90.00
#
_symmetry.space_group_name_H-M   'P 1'
#
loop_
_entity.id
_entity.type
_entity.pdbx_description
1 polymer ?
#
loop_
_entity_poly.entity_id
_entity_poly.type
_entity_poly.pdbx_seq_one_letter_code
_entity_poly.pdbx_strand_id
1 'polypeptide(L)'
;MNKIQVLDCTLRDGGYCNDCRFGFENEKKIVHGLVEANVDIIECGFLMNTVEYDQDVTRFTSLDEVAKIIPKDKEGKTFVMLTDYGKYHPENLPEYNGVSVDGLRVAFHKKDRVAALEECKKIKNKGYKVFVQAMVSLSYTDEEFLDLIHRVNELEPYVFYIVDSFGMMKRKDLTRLFYLVEHNLNEKIKIGFHSHNNMQLAYSNAQSLVDLHSDRELIIDSSVYGMGRGAGNLNTELFVQYLNDNADGNYDIKPLLSIIDEILNEFYQRNYWGYSLPNYLSAAHNAHPNYAGYLDDKKTLTVENMNEIFDMMDEDKKVSYDKDYIEQLYLRYMATGKSQEEHKTDLQKKIKGKTILLIAPGKSSIEERKKIASFINEDVVTISVNYNYPLVNTDYIFLSNLRRFRELNASNREKCIVTSNIPADNVYIQTKYRELLCDIEAVKDNAGLMAIKYFTQMGAKKIYLAGFDGYSHDEKENYGESTMAFVTRTAVLDAMNVGMTEMLKKYSSIVELKFLTEQHYVKI
;
A
#
# COMPACT_ATOMS: atom_id res chain seq x y z
N MET A 1 21.83 33.17 5.28
CA MET A 1 20.81 32.13 5.48
C MET A 1 20.62 31.39 4.19
N ASN A 2 20.53 30.07 4.23
CA ASN A 2 20.27 29.28 3.06
C ASN A 2 18.87 29.59 2.52
N LYS A 3 18.75 29.82 1.23
CA LYS A 3 17.43 29.96 0.61
C LYS A 3 16.82 28.57 0.43
N ILE A 4 15.85 28.24 1.26
CA ILE A 4 15.12 26.97 1.20
C ILE A 4 13.85 27.20 0.43
N GLN A 5 13.61 26.33 -0.57
CA GLN A 5 12.38 26.28 -1.34
C GLN A 5 11.61 25.03 -0.98
N VAL A 6 10.30 25.16 -0.82
CA VAL A 6 9.40 24.04 -0.59
C VAL A 6 8.81 23.59 -1.93
N LEU A 7 8.91 22.29 -2.21
CA LEU A 7 8.20 21.67 -3.31
C LEU A 7 7.06 20.82 -2.74
N ASP A 8 5.82 21.11 -3.17
CA ASP A 8 4.69 20.26 -2.81
C ASP A 8 4.41 19.20 -3.89
N CYS A 9 4.35 17.93 -3.48
CA CYS A 9 4.11 16.78 -4.36
C CYS A 9 2.77 16.06 -4.07
N THR A 10 1.80 16.74 -3.47
CA THR A 10 0.48 16.17 -3.12
C THR A 10 -0.20 15.52 -4.33
N LEU A 11 -0.29 16.23 -5.46
CA LEU A 11 -0.95 15.72 -6.66
C LEU A 11 -0.20 14.59 -7.37
N ARG A 12 1.07 14.37 -7.05
CA ARG A 12 1.87 13.30 -7.63
C ARG A 12 2.06 12.14 -6.66
N ASP A 13 2.82 12.33 -5.57
CA ASP A 13 3.10 11.25 -4.61
C ASP A 13 1.88 10.90 -3.76
N GLY A 14 1.10 11.93 -3.38
CA GLY A 14 -0.20 11.74 -2.73
C GLY A 14 -1.15 10.89 -3.57
N GLY A 15 -1.04 10.93 -4.89
CA GLY A 15 -1.82 10.12 -5.81
C GLY A 15 -1.73 8.61 -5.60
N TYR A 16 -0.68 8.11 -4.96
CA TYR A 16 -0.63 6.69 -4.58
C TYR A 16 -1.70 6.28 -3.55
N CYS A 17 -2.29 7.23 -2.83
CA CYS A 17 -3.35 6.96 -1.85
C CYS A 17 -4.74 6.82 -2.49
N ASN A 18 -4.97 7.40 -3.69
CA ASN A 18 -6.27 7.45 -4.34
C ASN A 18 -6.22 7.09 -5.84
N ASP A 19 -5.21 6.34 -6.27
CA ASP A 19 -4.95 5.99 -7.66
C ASP A 19 -4.82 7.22 -8.58
N CYS A 20 -4.30 8.32 -8.04
CA CYS A 20 -4.19 9.64 -8.66
C CYS A 20 -5.54 10.29 -9.00
N ARG A 21 -6.65 9.78 -8.49
CA ARG A 21 -8.00 10.27 -8.79
C ARG A 21 -8.42 11.32 -7.76
N PHE A 22 -8.04 12.56 -8.02
CA PHE A 22 -8.42 13.72 -7.19
C PHE A 22 -9.73 14.34 -7.64
N GLY A 23 -10.04 14.27 -8.97
CA GLY A 23 -11.12 15.00 -9.61
C GLY A 23 -10.68 16.41 -10.05
N PHE A 24 -11.02 16.77 -11.29
CA PHE A 24 -10.53 17.98 -11.96
C PHE A 24 -10.69 19.29 -11.15
N GLU A 25 -11.85 19.49 -10.51
CA GLU A 25 -12.07 20.68 -9.69
C GLU A 25 -11.24 20.67 -8.39
N ASN A 26 -11.00 19.50 -7.80
CA ASN A 26 -10.13 19.38 -6.62
C ASN A 26 -8.64 19.61 -6.99
N GLU A 27 -8.20 19.12 -8.15
CA GLU A 27 -6.84 19.38 -8.66
C GLU A 27 -6.59 20.89 -8.78
N LYS A 28 -7.53 21.63 -9.38
CA LYS A 28 -7.46 23.10 -9.49
C LYS A 28 -7.46 23.79 -8.14
N LYS A 29 -8.33 23.36 -7.21
CA LYS A 29 -8.37 23.90 -5.84
C LYS A 29 -7.08 23.68 -5.08
N ILE A 30 -6.48 22.47 -5.19
CA ILE A 30 -5.20 22.14 -4.55
C ILE A 30 -4.10 23.03 -5.13
N VAL A 31 -3.99 23.12 -6.47
CA VAL A 31 -2.99 23.99 -7.13
C VAL A 31 -3.16 25.45 -6.68
N HIS A 32 -4.39 25.96 -6.68
CA HIS A 32 -4.66 27.35 -6.28
C HIS A 32 -4.32 27.60 -4.80
N GLY A 33 -4.73 26.71 -3.90
CA GLY A 33 -4.40 26.83 -2.49
C GLY A 33 -2.90 26.74 -2.20
N LEU A 34 -2.13 25.95 -2.98
CA LEU A 34 -0.67 25.90 -2.86
C LEU A 34 -0.03 27.21 -3.33
N VAL A 35 -0.56 27.86 -4.40
CA VAL A 35 -0.11 29.21 -4.83
C VAL A 35 -0.42 30.26 -3.76
N GLU A 36 -1.65 30.27 -3.22
CA GLU A 36 -2.07 31.17 -2.13
C GLU A 36 -1.24 30.96 -0.85
N ALA A 37 -0.88 29.68 -0.56
CA ALA A 37 0.00 29.34 0.56
C ALA A 37 1.46 29.82 0.36
N ASN A 38 1.78 30.39 -0.79
CA ASN A 38 3.10 30.85 -1.19
C ASN A 38 4.14 29.72 -1.38
N VAL A 39 3.71 28.45 -1.63
CA VAL A 39 4.61 27.33 -1.92
C VAL A 39 5.42 27.63 -3.18
N ASP A 40 6.74 27.37 -3.15
CA ASP A 40 7.67 27.78 -4.22
C ASP A 40 7.54 26.97 -5.50
N ILE A 41 7.37 25.64 -5.35
CA ILE A 41 7.34 24.68 -6.46
C ILE A 41 6.16 23.72 -6.28
N ILE A 42 5.35 23.57 -7.32
CA ILE A 42 4.14 22.75 -7.29
C ILE A 42 4.27 21.61 -8.31
N GLU A 43 4.23 20.36 -7.85
CA GLU A 43 4.27 19.17 -8.69
C GLU A 43 2.84 18.74 -9.05
N CYS A 44 2.48 18.90 -10.34
CA CYS A 44 1.10 18.75 -10.81
C CYS A 44 0.66 17.30 -11.02
N GLY A 45 1.56 16.33 -11.02
CA GLY A 45 1.26 14.91 -11.26
C GLY A 45 2.33 14.19 -12.06
N PHE A 46 1.92 13.06 -12.66
CA PHE A 46 2.79 12.25 -13.53
C PHE A 46 2.61 12.62 -15.00
N LEU A 47 3.72 12.65 -15.75
CA LEU A 47 3.74 12.71 -17.20
C LEU A 47 4.15 11.35 -17.77
N MET A 48 3.29 10.70 -18.57
CA MET A 48 3.54 9.36 -19.08
C MET A 48 2.77 9.08 -20.38
N ASN A 49 3.36 8.26 -21.27
CA ASN A 49 2.71 7.84 -22.54
C ASN A 49 1.97 6.49 -22.45
N THR A 50 1.96 5.87 -21.28
CA THR A 50 1.48 4.49 -21.09
C THR A 50 0.05 4.38 -20.55
N VAL A 51 -0.67 5.49 -20.49
CA VAL A 51 -2.04 5.59 -19.97
C VAL A 51 -2.93 6.33 -20.96
N GLU A 52 -4.24 6.14 -20.84
CA GLU A 52 -5.23 7.02 -21.46
C GLU A 52 -5.49 8.21 -20.53
N TYR A 53 -5.68 9.39 -21.13
CA TYR A 53 -5.98 10.58 -20.34
C TYR A 53 -7.38 10.54 -19.74
N ASP A 54 -7.46 10.76 -18.44
CA ASP A 54 -8.69 10.97 -17.69
C ASP A 54 -8.53 12.31 -16.92
N GLN A 55 -9.42 13.26 -17.14
CA GLN A 55 -9.31 14.60 -16.54
C GLN A 55 -9.40 14.62 -15.01
N ASP A 56 -9.93 13.56 -14.39
CA ASP A 56 -10.07 13.44 -12.94
C ASP A 56 -8.85 12.77 -12.29
N VAL A 57 -7.81 12.47 -13.08
CA VAL A 57 -6.62 11.70 -12.66
C VAL A 57 -5.35 12.46 -12.99
N THR A 58 -4.48 12.68 -12.00
CA THR A 58 -3.21 13.41 -12.16
C THR A 58 -2.13 12.60 -12.88
N ARG A 59 -2.52 11.84 -13.93
CA ARG A 59 -1.65 11.15 -14.88
C ARG A 59 -1.91 11.72 -16.26
N PHE A 60 -1.03 12.55 -16.73
CA PHE A 60 -1.17 13.31 -17.96
C PHE A 60 -0.34 12.70 -19.07
N THR A 61 -0.82 12.82 -20.31
CA THR A 61 -0.12 12.34 -21.51
C THR A 61 0.52 13.47 -22.30
N SER A 62 0.11 14.71 -22.02
CA SER A 62 0.63 15.93 -22.68
C SER A 62 0.66 17.12 -21.73
N LEU A 63 1.44 18.15 -22.09
CA LEU A 63 1.50 19.40 -21.32
C LEU A 63 0.27 20.30 -21.50
N ASP A 64 -0.48 20.12 -22.58
CA ASP A 64 -1.74 20.86 -22.82
C ASP A 64 -2.83 20.42 -21.83
N GLU A 65 -2.79 19.17 -21.39
CA GLU A 65 -3.72 18.63 -20.39
C GLU A 65 -3.45 19.26 -19.03
N VAL A 66 -2.19 19.25 -18.57
CA VAL A 66 -1.82 19.81 -17.26
C VAL A 66 -1.96 21.34 -17.22
N ALA A 67 -1.81 22.02 -18.35
CA ALA A 67 -2.03 23.47 -18.45
C ALA A 67 -3.45 23.90 -18.03
N LYS A 68 -4.44 22.97 -18.04
CA LYS A 68 -5.82 23.25 -17.63
C LYS A 68 -5.98 23.46 -16.12
N ILE A 69 -5.06 22.93 -15.31
CA ILE A 69 -5.08 23.06 -13.84
C ILE A 69 -4.09 24.11 -13.34
N ILE A 70 -3.18 24.61 -14.18
CA ILE A 70 -2.21 25.65 -13.83
C ILE A 70 -2.85 27.02 -14.02
N PRO A 71 -2.76 27.95 -13.06
CA PRO A 71 -3.26 29.29 -13.19
C PRO A 71 -2.51 30.06 -14.30
N LYS A 72 -3.22 30.94 -15.02
CA LYS A 72 -2.60 31.76 -16.08
C LYS A 72 -1.49 32.67 -15.56
N ASP A 73 -1.73 33.27 -14.40
CA ASP A 73 -0.69 33.97 -13.63
C ASP A 73 -0.11 32.98 -12.61
N LYS A 74 1.12 32.62 -12.80
CA LYS A 74 1.85 31.68 -11.93
C LYS A 74 2.34 32.32 -10.64
N GLU A 75 2.17 33.64 -10.45
CA GLU A 75 2.60 34.40 -9.27
C GLU A 75 4.06 34.13 -8.85
N GLY A 76 4.93 33.90 -9.85
CA GLY A 76 6.36 33.60 -9.63
C GLY A 76 6.64 32.18 -9.15
N LYS A 77 5.63 31.29 -9.07
CA LYS A 77 5.80 29.89 -8.71
C LYS A 77 6.33 29.06 -9.87
N THR A 78 7.03 27.97 -9.52
CA THR A 78 7.53 27.00 -10.50
C THR A 78 6.61 25.77 -10.52
N PHE A 79 6.09 25.42 -11.69
CA PHE A 79 5.27 24.23 -11.87
C PHE A 79 6.09 23.12 -12.51
N VAL A 80 5.95 21.91 -11.98
CA VAL A 80 6.72 20.74 -12.45
C VAL A 80 5.83 19.50 -12.56
N MET A 81 6.31 18.53 -13.32
CA MET A 81 5.75 17.17 -13.37
C MET A 81 6.84 16.14 -13.20
N LEU A 82 6.48 14.96 -12.70
CA LEU A 82 7.41 13.85 -12.62
C LEU A 82 7.16 12.86 -13.76
N THR A 83 8.24 12.34 -14.33
CA THR A 83 8.24 11.15 -15.16
C THR A 83 9.26 10.14 -14.64
N ASP A 84 8.88 8.87 -14.58
CA ASP A 84 9.85 7.80 -14.40
C ASP A 84 10.60 7.56 -15.72
N TYR A 85 11.89 7.29 -15.65
CA TYR A 85 12.70 6.95 -16.82
C TYR A 85 12.01 5.89 -17.69
N GLY A 86 11.85 6.19 -18.98
CA GLY A 86 11.24 5.31 -19.97
C GLY A 86 9.69 5.27 -19.95
N LYS A 87 9.01 6.07 -19.10
CA LYS A 87 7.54 6.17 -19.09
C LYS A 87 7.00 7.27 -19.99
N TYR A 88 7.81 8.26 -20.33
CA TYR A 88 7.49 9.31 -21.27
C TYR A 88 8.63 9.50 -22.26
N HIS A 89 8.29 9.70 -23.53
CA HIS A 89 9.30 9.93 -24.58
C HIS A 89 9.61 11.41 -24.72
N PRO A 90 10.84 11.88 -24.40
CA PRO A 90 11.21 13.29 -24.50
C PRO A 90 11.00 13.91 -25.90
N GLU A 91 10.93 13.09 -26.94
CA GLU A 91 10.64 13.53 -28.31
C GLU A 91 9.23 14.13 -28.43
N ASN A 92 8.26 13.67 -27.62
CA ASN A 92 6.88 14.17 -27.60
C ASN A 92 6.76 15.50 -26.84
N LEU A 93 7.78 15.91 -26.11
CA LEU A 93 7.79 17.16 -25.37
C LEU A 93 7.92 18.35 -26.34
N PRO A 94 7.03 19.36 -26.33
CA PRO A 94 7.21 20.58 -27.13
C PRO A 94 8.39 21.40 -26.60
N GLU A 95 8.87 22.35 -27.38
CA GLU A 95 9.80 23.36 -26.87
C GLU A 95 9.15 24.18 -25.75
N TYR A 96 9.93 24.55 -24.74
CA TYR A 96 9.43 25.33 -23.61
C TYR A 96 8.89 26.69 -24.06
N ASN A 97 7.66 27.00 -23.70
CA ASN A 97 6.96 28.23 -24.07
C ASN A 97 6.40 29.02 -22.87
N GLY A 98 6.63 28.57 -21.65
CA GLY A 98 6.17 29.22 -20.43
C GLY A 98 4.68 29.04 -20.09
N VAL A 99 3.89 28.38 -20.93
CA VAL A 99 2.42 28.27 -20.77
C VAL A 99 2.03 27.19 -19.74
N SER A 100 2.71 26.05 -19.78
CA SER A 100 2.45 24.90 -18.90
C SER A 100 3.51 24.82 -17.79
N VAL A 101 4.06 23.63 -17.55
CA VAL A 101 5.09 23.41 -16.51
C VAL A 101 6.44 24.03 -16.90
N ASP A 102 7.22 24.41 -15.90
CA ASP A 102 8.53 25.03 -16.06
C ASP A 102 9.65 24.00 -16.05
N GLY A 103 9.38 22.80 -15.53
CA GLY A 103 10.38 21.76 -15.41
C GLY A 103 9.80 20.34 -15.33
N LEU A 104 10.69 19.39 -15.56
CA LEU A 104 10.40 17.98 -15.41
C LEU A 104 11.34 17.34 -14.40
N ARG A 105 10.77 16.51 -13.52
CA ARG A 105 11.47 15.68 -12.55
C ARG A 105 11.60 14.28 -13.17
N VAL A 106 12.83 13.81 -13.36
CA VAL A 106 13.12 12.50 -13.96
C VAL A 106 13.59 11.56 -12.86
N ALA A 107 12.73 10.60 -12.51
CA ALA A 107 13.02 9.59 -11.50
C ALA A 107 13.56 8.32 -12.15
N PHE A 108 14.63 7.75 -11.58
CA PHE A 108 15.25 6.54 -12.12
C PHE A 108 15.91 5.68 -11.05
N HIS A 109 15.95 4.38 -11.31
CA HIS A 109 16.73 3.43 -10.50
C HIS A 109 18.21 3.47 -10.86
N LYS A 110 19.07 3.08 -9.91
CA LYS A 110 20.53 3.05 -10.04
C LYS A 110 21.04 2.42 -11.35
N LYS A 111 20.40 1.31 -11.78
CA LYS A 111 20.76 0.60 -13.03
C LYS A 111 20.58 1.43 -14.29
N ASP A 112 19.64 2.36 -14.28
CA ASP A 112 19.21 3.16 -15.45
C ASP A 112 19.87 4.55 -15.47
N ARG A 113 20.70 4.89 -14.47
CA ARG A 113 21.23 6.24 -14.22
C ARG A 113 21.87 6.92 -15.43
N VAL A 114 22.63 6.18 -16.25
CA VAL A 114 23.30 6.75 -17.41
C VAL A 114 22.32 7.12 -18.51
N ALA A 115 21.40 6.20 -18.84
CA ALA A 115 20.40 6.43 -19.88
C ALA A 115 19.36 7.50 -19.46
N ALA A 116 19.01 7.55 -18.18
CA ALA A 116 18.12 8.58 -17.64
C ALA A 116 18.73 9.99 -17.74
N LEU A 117 20.04 10.15 -17.55
CA LEU A 117 20.71 11.44 -17.75
C LEU A 117 20.71 11.89 -19.22
N GLU A 118 20.73 10.96 -20.18
CA GLU A 118 20.55 11.30 -21.61
C GLU A 118 19.12 11.80 -21.90
N GLU A 119 18.08 11.23 -21.25
CA GLU A 119 16.72 11.79 -21.31
C GLU A 119 16.67 13.19 -20.67
N CYS A 120 17.29 13.39 -19.52
CA CYS A 120 17.42 14.69 -18.87
C CYS A 120 18.04 15.73 -19.79
N LYS A 121 19.07 15.36 -20.55
CA LYS A 121 19.74 16.23 -21.53
C LYS A 121 18.78 16.64 -22.66
N LYS A 122 17.98 15.72 -23.18
CA LYS A 122 16.97 16.01 -24.20
C LYS A 122 15.91 17.01 -23.68
N ILE A 123 15.44 16.80 -22.44
CA ILE A 123 14.47 17.69 -21.77
C ILE A 123 15.08 19.09 -21.56
N LYS A 124 16.32 19.17 -21.07
CA LYS A 124 17.06 20.42 -20.88
C LYS A 124 17.21 21.19 -22.20
N ASN A 125 17.56 20.49 -23.29
CA ASN A 125 17.75 21.10 -24.62
C ASN A 125 16.47 21.72 -25.18
N LYS A 126 15.28 21.28 -24.71
CA LYS A 126 13.99 21.88 -25.04
C LYS A 126 13.62 23.09 -24.16
N GLY A 127 14.53 23.49 -23.25
CA GLY A 127 14.40 24.70 -22.43
C GLY A 127 13.77 24.48 -21.05
N TYR A 128 13.41 23.26 -20.67
CA TYR A 128 12.81 22.97 -19.35
C TYR A 128 13.87 22.88 -18.26
N LYS A 129 13.49 23.28 -17.04
CA LYS A 129 14.26 22.99 -15.84
C LYS A 129 14.25 21.47 -15.61
N VAL A 130 15.40 20.88 -15.32
CA VAL A 130 15.54 19.44 -15.08
C VAL A 130 15.82 19.18 -13.62
N PHE A 131 15.02 18.29 -13.00
CA PHE A 131 15.14 17.85 -11.63
C PHE A 131 15.54 16.37 -11.64
N VAL A 132 16.77 16.08 -11.28
CA VAL A 132 17.35 14.73 -11.35
C VAL A 132 17.04 13.98 -10.05
N GLN A 133 16.27 12.89 -10.13
CA GLN A 133 15.77 12.11 -8.98
C GLN A 133 16.44 10.74 -8.93
N ALA A 134 17.56 10.61 -8.22
CA ALA A 134 18.26 9.34 -8.02
C ALA A 134 17.54 8.49 -6.97
N MET A 135 16.50 7.70 -7.37
CA MET A 135 15.72 6.88 -6.45
C MET A 135 16.60 5.94 -5.62
N VAL A 136 16.14 5.70 -4.35
CA VAL A 136 16.84 4.83 -3.40
C VAL A 136 18.30 5.22 -3.23
N SER A 137 18.59 6.49 -2.93
CA SER A 137 19.95 7.02 -2.85
C SER A 137 20.87 6.22 -1.91
N LEU A 138 20.32 5.58 -0.88
CA LEU A 138 21.07 4.68 0.01
C LEU A 138 21.55 3.37 -0.63
N SER A 139 21.04 3.01 -1.80
CA SER A 139 21.48 1.81 -2.52
C SER A 139 22.79 1.99 -3.31
N TYR A 140 23.25 3.23 -3.44
CA TYR A 140 24.52 3.55 -4.10
C TYR A 140 25.68 3.40 -3.13
N THR A 141 26.80 2.85 -3.60
CA THR A 141 28.09 3.04 -2.91
C THR A 141 28.55 4.48 -3.07
N ASP A 142 29.49 4.94 -2.23
CA ASP A 142 30.04 6.30 -2.37
C ASP A 142 30.69 6.53 -3.73
N GLU A 143 31.38 5.53 -4.28
CA GLU A 143 31.99 5.58 -5.61
C GLU A 143 30.95 5.72 -6.73
N GLU A 144 29.88 4.91 -6.66
CA GLU A 144 28.77 4.98 -7.63
C GLU A 144 28.02 6.32 -7.57
N PHE A 145 27.86 6.86 -6.36
CA PHE A 145 27.19 8.15 -6.18
C PHE A 145 28.06 9.32 -6.63
N LEU A 146 29.38 9.27 -6.42
CA LEU A 146 30.34 10.22 -6.97
C LEU A 146 30.38 10.17 -8.50
N ASP A 147 30.41 8.98 -9.12
CA ASP A 147 30.32 8.86 -10.59
C ASP A 147 29.04 9.52 -11.11
N LEU A 148 27.88 9.30 -10.42
CA LEU A 148 26.63 9.96 -10.77
C LEU A 148 26.73 11.50 -10.64
N ILE A 149 27.31 12.02 -9.54
CA ILE A 149 27.51 13.47 -9.34
C ILE A 149 28.39 14.07 -10.46
N HIS A 150 29.46 13.40 -10.87
CA HIS A 150 30.31 13.86 -11.98
C HIS A 150 29.48 14.00 -13.29
N ARG A 151 28.64 13.03 -13.62
CA ARG A 151 27.77 13.09 -14.80
C ARG A 151 26.70 14.17 -14.68
N VAL A 152 26.16 14.38 -13.48
CA VAL A 152 25.21 15.46 -13.18
C VAL A 152 25.90 16.82 -13.36
N ASN A 153 27.16 16.96 -12.99
CA ASN A 153 27.92 18.18 -13.25
C ASN A 153 28.10 18.48 -14.75
N GLU A 154 28.29 17.46 -15.59
CA GLU A 154 28.34 17.62 -17.06
C GLU A 154 26.97 18.01 -17.64
N LEU A 155 25.87 17.50 -17.06
CA LEU A 155 24.50 17.83 -17.47
C LEU A 155 24.11 19.25 -17.04
N GLU A 156 24.59 19.73 -15.88
CA GLU A 156 24.20 20.99 -15.24
C GLU A 156 22.65 21.14 -15.16
N PRO A 157 21.93 20.24 -14.46
CA PRO A 157 20.49 20.35 -14.27
C PRO A 157 20.14 21.51 -13.32
N TYR A 158 18.84 21.80 -13.16
CA TYR A 158 18.37 22.78 -12.18
C TYR A 158 18.62 22.33 -10.75
N VAL A 159 18.42 21.03 -10.46
CA VAL A 159 18.60 20.43 -9.13
C VAL A 159 18.95 18.96 -9.21
N PHE A 160 19.77 18.48 -8.25
CA PHE A 160 20.06 17.07 -8.01
C PHE A 160 19.54 16.65 -6.64
N TYR A 161 18.81 15.54 -6.58
CA TYR A 161 18.09 15.08 -5.40
C TYR A 161 18.78 13.93 -4.66
N ILE A 162 18.76 14.02 -3.33
CA ILE A 162 18.91 12.90 -2.41
C ILE A 162 17.50 12.37 -2.13
N VAL A 163 17.27 11.09 -2.41
CA VAL A 163 15.92 10.49 -2.37
C VAL A 163 15.87 9.35 -1.37
N ASP A 164 15.09 9.52 -0.31
CA ASP A 164 14.74 8.47 0.65
C ASP A 164 13.42 7.77 0.24
N SER A 165 13.52 6.93 -0.79
CA SER A 165 12.35 6.25 -1.39
C SER A 165 11.60 5.32 -0.44
N PHE A 166 12.23 4.85 0.63
CA PHE A 166 11.65 3.90 1.56
C PHE A 166 11.41 4.47 2.97
N GLY A 167 11.68 5.77 3.17
CA GLY A 167 11.48 6.43 4.46
C GLY A 167 12.32 5.83 5.58
N MET A 168 13.52 5.36 5.26
CA MET A 168 14.43 4.66 6.20
C MET A 168 15.71 5.44 6.51
N MET A 169 15.96 6.55 5.82
CA MET A 169 17.18 7.34 5.93
C MET A 169 17.30 7.97 7.32
N LYS A 170 18.32 7.61 8.04
CA LYS A 170 18.64 8.19 9.35
C LYS A 170 19.44 9.48 9.16
N ARG A 171 19.41 10.37 10.16
CA ARG A 171 20.15 11.63 10.14
C ARG A 171 21.63 11.46 9.71
N LYS A 172 22.31 10.43 10.22
CA LYS A 172 23.71 10.16 9.86
C LYS A 172 23.89 9.86 8.36
N ASP A 173 22.94 9.15 7.78
CA ASP A 173 22.98 8.76 6.37
C ASP A 173 22.71 9.98 5.49
N LEU A 174 21.72 10.79 5.85
CA LEU A 174 21.42 12.06 5.19
C LEU A 174 22.61 13.02 5.24
N THR A 175 23.18 13.22 6.43
CA THR A 175 24.34 14.13 6.61
C THR A 175 25.53 13.68 5.75
N ARG A 176 25.80 12.37 5.71
CA ARG A 176 26.88 11.82 4.85
C ARG A 176 26.62 12.08 3.37
N LEU A 177 25.43 11.74 2.87
CA LEU A 177 25.07 11.96 1.46
C LEU A 177 25.05 13.45 1.12
N PHE A 178 24.52 14.29 2.02
CA PHE A 178 24.49 15.73 1.83
C PHE A 178 25.88 16.31 1.62
N TYR A 179 26.84 16.01 2.49
CA TYR A 179 28.20 16.51 2.34
C TYR A 179 28.91 15.90 1.13
N LEU A 180 28.61 14.64 0.79
CA LEU A 180 29.14 14.03 -0.44
C LEU A 180 28.66 14.81 -1.67
N VAL A 181 27.40 15.19 -1.72
CA VAL A 181 26.84 16.01 -2.80
C VAL A 181 27.38 17.44 -2.72
N GLU A 182 27.32 18.08 -1.57
CA GLU A 182 27.69 19.49 -1.40
C GLU A 182 29.13 19.77 -1.85
N HIS A 183 30.08 18.89 -1.53
CA HIS A 183 31.50 19.10 -1.85
C HIS A 183 31.89 18.70 -3.28
N ASN A 184 31.02 17.93 -3.98
CA ASN A 184 31.40 17.41 -5.31
C ASN A 184 30.45 17.89 -6.43
N LEU A 185 29.29 18.44 -6.10
CA LEU A 185 28.34 18.98 -7.07
C LEU A 185 28.69 20.42 -7.42
N ASN A 186 28.58 20.80 -8.70
CA ASN A 186 28.79 22.19 -9.17
C ASN A 186 27.87 23.15 -8.37
N GLU A 187 28.45 24.28 -7.93
CA GLU A 187 27.77 25.26 -7.08
C GLU A 187 26.49 25.85 -7.68
N LYS A 188 26.34 25.87 -8.99
CA LYS A 188 25.17 26.38 -9.70
C LYS A 188 23.98 25.41 -9.63
N ILE A 189 24.18 24.15 -9.27
CA ILE A 189 23.15 23.12 -9.20
C ILE A 189 22.61 23.11 -7.78
N LYS A 190 21.28 23.23 -7.61
CA LYS A 190 20.63 23.15 -6.30
C LYS A 190 20.67 21.71 -5.77
N ILE A 191 20.55 21.56 -4.46
CA ILE A 191 20.41 20.25 -3.81
C ILE A 191 18.95 20.06 -3.43
N GLY A 192 18.34 18.94 -3.85
CA GLY A 192 16.99 18.55 -3.48
C GLY A 192 16.99 17.43 -2.45
N PHE A 193 15.93 17.37 -1.66
CA PHE A 193 15.67 16.26 -0.74
C PHE A 193 14.20 15.83 -0.84
N HIS A 194 13.98 14.55 -1.15
CA HIS A 194 12.68 13.91 -1.14
C HIS A 194 12.68 12.75 -0.15
N SER A 195 11.73 12.72 0.78
CA SER A 195 11.68 11.69 1.81
C SER A 195 10.28 11.16 2.07
N HIS A 196 10.17 9.83 2.11
CA HIS A 196 9.03 9.16 2.71
C HIS A 196 9.17 9.07 4.24
N ASN A 197 8.05 8.79 4.92
CA ASN A 197 7.95 8.92 6.38
C ASN A 197 7.73 7.58 7.12
N ASN A 198 8.16 6.45 6.53
CA ASN A 198 7.89 5.11 7.09
C ASN A 198 8.50 4.90 8.49
N MET A 199 9.63 5.53 8.79
CA MET A 199 10.25 5.55 10.13
C MET A 199 9.97 6.84 10.92
N GLN A 200 9.06 7.70 10.46
CA GLN A 200 8.71 8.99 11.06
C GLN A 200 9.91 9.95 11.16
N LEU A 201 10.85 9.88 10.22
CA LEU A 201 12.08 10.69 10.22
C LEU A 201 12.06 11.83 9.21
N ALA A 202 11.06 11.92 8.32
CA ALA A 202 11.03 12.92 7.25
C ALA A 202 11.13 14.36 7.80
N TYR A 203 10.36 14.68 8.85
CA TYR A 203 10.37 16.01 9.47
C TYR A 203 11.71 16.33 10.15
N SER A 204 12.25 15.44 10.96
CA SER A 204 13.54 15.65 11.64
C SER A 204 14.72 15.71 10.66
N ASN A 205 14.65 14.95 9.56
CA ASN A 205 15.65 15.01 8.50
C ASN A 205 15.60 16.35 7.74
N ALA A 206 14.39 16.83 7.40
CA ALA A 206 14.20 18.14 6.79
C ALA A 206 14.73 19.28 7.69
N GLN A 207 14.40 19.28 8.99
CA GLN A 207 14.98 20.23 9.96
C GLN A 207 16.49 20.14 9.99
N SER A 208 17.07 18.94 9.97
CA SER A 208 18.52 18.76 9.99
C SER A 208 19.21 19.38 8.78
N LEU A 209 18.58 19.36 7.59
CA LEU A 209 19.11 20.03 6.40
C LEU A 209 19.08 21.56 6.54
N VAL A 210 18.04 22.11 7.14
CA VAL A 210 17.96 23.56 7.45
C VAL A 210 19.11 23.96 8.37
N ASP A 211 19.41 23.15 9.39
CA ASP A 211 20.44 23.42 10.40
C ASP A 211 21.88 23.26 9.88
N LEU A 212 22.10 22.64 8.70
CA LEU A 212 23.46 22.45 8.16
C LEU A 212 24.13 23.73 7.64
N HIS A 213 23.38 24.84 7.55
CA HIS A 213 23.89 26.17 7.17
C HIS A 213 24.75 26.15 5.87
N SER A 214 24.30 25.38 4.86
CA SER A 214 24.93 25.39 3.54
C SER A 214 24.68 26.71 2.81
N ASP A 215 25.62 27.16 2.00
CA ASP A 215 25.45 28.34 1.14
C ASP A 215 24.62 28.06 -0.12
N ARG A 216 24.26 26.78 -0.37
CA ARG A 216 23.47 26.35 -1.53
C ARG A 216 21.97 26.60 -1.34
N GLU A 217 21.29 26.83 -2.45
CA GLU A 217 19.83 26.74 -2.47
C GLU A 217 19.40 25.29 -2.31
N LEU A 218 18.50 25.06 -1.35
CA LEU A 218 17.93 23.74 -1.07
C LEU A 218 16.48 23.69 -1.52
N ILE A 219 16.05 22.54 -2.08
CA ILE A 219 14.65 22.25 -2.38
C ILE A 219 14.25 21.04 -1.53
N ILE A 220 13.23 21.21 -0.68
CA ILE A 220 12.75 20.16 0.18
C ILE A 220 11.32 19.81 -0.23
N ASP A 221 11.12 18.54 -0.60
CA ASP A 221 9.82 18.01 -1.00
C ASP A 221 8.95 17.73 0.22
N SER A 222 7.68 18.06 0.09
CA SER A 222 6.64 17.78 1.08
C SER A 222 5.31 17.49 0.38
N SER A 223 4.30 17.08 1.13
CA SER A 223 2.93 16.97 0.65
C SER A 223 1.96 17.45 1.73
N VAL A 224 0.85 18.07 1.33
CA VAL A 224 -0.19 18.50 2.26
C VAL A 224 -0.73 17.27 3.00
N TYR A 225 -0.85 17.39 4.33
CA TYR A 225 -1.29 16.32 5.23
C TYR A 225 -0.38 15.08 5.19
N GLY A 226 0.85 15.23 4.69
CA GLY A 226 1.79 14.12 4.51
C GLY A 226 1.29 13.05 3.54
N MET A 227 0.33 13.35 2.67
CA MET A 227 -0.27 12.38 1.74
C MET A 227 0.78 11.77 0.82
N GLY A 228 0.87 10.43 0.75
CA GLY A 228 1.87 9.76 -0.08
C GLY A 228 1.95 8.27 0.14
N ARG A 229 2.79 7.62 -0.65
CA ARG A 229 2.99 6.17 -0.60
C ARG A 229 3.50 5.71 0.77
N GLY A 230 3.01 4.57 1.24
CA GLY A 230 3.40 3.99 2.53
C GLY A 230 2.92 4.83 3.70
N ALA A 231 3.83 5.27 4.56
CA ALA A 231 3.53 6.19 5.66
C ALA A 231 3.46 7.67 5.22
N GLY A 232 3.43 7.93 3.90
CA GLY A 232 3.39 9.27 3.34
C GLY A 232 4.74 9.96 3.26
N ASN A 233 4.70 11.28 3.15
CA ASN A 233 5.85 12.17 2.99
C ASN A 233 6.01 13.11 4.18
N LEU A 234 6.93 14.06 4.07
CA LEU A 234 7.00 15.24 4.95
C LEU A 234 5.71 16.06 4.82
N ASN A 235 5.09 16.42 5.92
CA ASN A 235 3.89 17.26 5.92
C ASN A 235 4.21 18.72 5.54
N THR A 236 3.59 19.24 4.48
CA THR A 236 3.82 20.63 4.01
C THR A 236 3.47 21.65 5.09
N GLU A 237 2.29 21.54 5.71
CA GLU A 237 1.81 22.47 6.74
C GLU A 237 2.76 22.52 7.96
N LEU A 238 3.33 21.38 8.36
CA LEU A 238 4.26 21.35 9.49
C LEU A 238 5.62 21.96 9.12
N PHE A 239 6.10 21.67 7.90
CA PHE A 239 7.40 22.11 7.48
C PHE A 239 7.43 23.61 7.16
N VAL A 240 6.40 24.14 6.50
CA VAL A 240 6.32 25.58 6.24
C VAL A 240 6.14 26.39 7.53
N GLN A 241 5.40 25.86 8.53
CA GLN A 241 5.36 26.49 9.87
C GLN A 241 6.75 26.54 10.48
N TYR A 242 7.50 25.44 10.43
CA TYR A 242 8.87 25.42 10.93
C TYR A 242 9.77 26.46 10.23
N LEU A 243 9.67 26.59 8.90
CA LEU A 243 10.43 27.58 8.15
C LEU A 243 10.04 29.02 8.51
N ASN A 244 8.75 29.29 8.70
CA ASN A 244 8.28 30.61 9.16
C ASN A 244 8.86 30.98 10.52
N ASP A 245 8.95 30.00 11.43
CA ASP A 245 9.41 30.25 12.81
C ASP A 245 10.94 30.31 12.92
N ASN A 246 11.70 29.63 12.02
CA ASN A 246 13.14 29.38 12.22
C ASN A 246 14.05 29.78 11.05
N ALA A 247 13.49 30.07 9.85
CA ALA A 247 14.30 30.25 8.63
C ALA A 247 13.80 31.39 7.72
N ASP A 248 13.19 32.40 8.27
CA ASP A 248 12.62 33.55 7.54
C ASP A 248 11.63 33.14 6.42
N GLY A 249 10.90 32.06 6.61
CA GLY A 249 9.84 31.61 5.71
C GLY A 249 8.71 32.65 5.61
N ASN A 250 8.01 32.68 4.50
CA ASN A 250 6.85 33.53 4.25
C ASN A 250 5.72 32.73 3.60
N TYR A 251 5.24 31.71 4.31
CA TYR A 251 4.18 30.80 3.84
C TYR A 251 2.88 31.08 4.60
N ASP A 252 1.73 31.09 3.90
CA ASP A 252 0.42 31.12 4.54
C ASP A 252 -0.09 29.69 4.74
N ILE A 253 -0.35 29.32 6.00
CA ILE A 253 -0.81 27.97 6.36
C ILE A 253 -2.31 27.80 6.12
N LYS A 254 -3.11 28.88 6.12
CA LYS A 254 -4.57 28.78 6.03
C LYS A 254 -5.07 28.08 4.77
N PRO A 255 -4.55 28.36 3.56
CA PRO A 255 -4.95 27.63 2.36
C PRO A 255 -4.64 26.13 2.43
N LEU A 256 -3.52 25.74 3.09
CA LEU A 256 -3.16 24.34 3.30
C LEU A 256 -4.19 23.63 4.21
N LEU A 257 -4.62 24.28 5.29
CA LEU A 257 -5.65 23.74 6.18
C LEU A 257 -7.00 23.58 5.46
N SER A 258 -7.35 24.51 4.54
CA SER A 258 -8.56 24.39 3.72
C SER A 258 -8.48 23.19 2.76
N ILE A 259 -7.32 22.97 2.12
CA ILE A 259 -7.10 21.77 1.28
C ILE A 259 -7.32 20.50 2.10
N ILE A 260 -6.81 20.43 3.33
CA ILE A 260 -6.98 19.28 4.22
C ILE A 260 -8.46 19.06 4.53
N ASP A 261 -9.14 20.09 5.00
CA ASP A 261 -10.51 20.02 5.50
C ASP A 261 -11.53 19.71 4.38
N GLU A 262 -11.40 20.41 3.26
CA GLU A 262 -12.37 20.32 2.17
C GLU A 262 -12.14 19.16 1.21
N ILE A 263 -10.90 18.64 1.09
CA ILE A 263 -10.53 17.67 0.05
C ILE A 263 -9.86 16.43 0.64
N LEU A 264 -8.73 16.59 1.35
CA LEU A 264 -7.89 15.45 1.68
C LEU A 264 -8.46 14.57 2.79
N ASN A 265 -9.26 15.13 3.71
CA ASN A 265 -9.92 14.37 4.76
C ASN A 265 -10.84 13.26 4.19
N GLU A 266 -11.53 13.50 3.09
CA GLU A 266 -12.35 12.48 2.45
C GLU A 266 -11.50 11.31 1.91
N PHE A 267 -10.37 11.61 1.27
CA PHE A 267 -9.44 10.58 0.81
C PHE A 267 -8.81 9.83 1.97
N TYR A 268 -8.43 10.53 3.04
CA TYR A 268 -7.87 9.93 4.25
C TYR A 268 -8.83 8.93 4.91
N GLN A 269 -10.11 9.26 4.99
CA GLN A 269 -11.11 8.36 5.56
C GLN A 269 -11.32 7.09 4.72
N ARG A 270 -11.11 7.16 3.41
CA ARG A 270 -11.25 6.00 2.50
C ARG A 270 -10.00 5.13 2.45
N ASN A 271 -8.83 5.73 2.59
CA ASN A 271 -7.55 5.04 2.49
C ASN A 271 -6.51 5.75 3.35
N TYR A 272 -6.34 5.27 4.58
CA TYR A 272 -5.41 5.86 5.54
C TYR A 272 -3.96 5.81 5.03
N TRP A 273 -3.24 6.90 5.19
CA TRP A 273 -1.79 6.96 5.12
C TRP A 273 -1.22 7.42 6.45
N GLY A 274 0.08 7.29 6.65
CA GLY A 274 0.73 7.59 7.91
C GLY A 274 1.42 6.37 8.49
N TYR A 275 1.86 6.48 9.74
CA TYR A 275 2.57 5.42 10.42
C TYR A 275 1.73 4.14 10.54
N SER A 276 2.33 3.03 10.13
CA SER A 276 1.80 1.69 10.38
C SER A 276 2.94 0.71 10.65
N LEU A 277 2.65 -0.37 11.39
CA LEU A 277 3.65 -1.41 11.65
C LEU A 277 4.15 -2.09 10.37
N PRO A 278 3.31 -2.40 9.36
CA PRO A 278 3.80 -2.93 8.09
C PRO A 278 4.79 -1.99 7.38
N ASN A 279 4.48 -0.69 7.29
CA ASN A 279 5.38 0.30 6.69
C ASN A 279 6.70 0.45 7.46
N TYR A 280 6.64 0.43 8.79
CA TYR A 280 7.83 0.39 9.64
C TYR A 280 8.68 -0.85 9.35
N LEU A 281 8.08 -2.05 9.28
CA LEU A 281 8.81 -3.29 9.00
C LEU A 281 9.51 -3.24 7.64
N SER A 282 8.83 -2.79 6.57
CA SER A 282 9.48 -2.68 5.26
C SER A 282 10.71 -1.76 5.31
N ALA A 283 10.60 -0.62 5.99
CA ALA A 283 11.72 0.31 6.15
C ALA A 283 12.85 -0.27 7.01
N ALA A 284 12.50 -0.96 8.12
CA ALA A 284 13.48 -1.60 9.02
C ALA A 284 14.29 -2.71 8.32
N HIS A 285 13.67 -3.41 7.35
CA HIS A 285 14.31 -4.44 6.54
C HIS A 285 14.91 -3.92 5.21
N ASN A 286 14.95 -2.61 4.99
CA ASN A 286 15.41 -1.96 3.75
C ASN A 286 14.64 -2.45 2.50
N ALA A 287 13.37 -2.79 2.65
CA ALA A 287 12.55 -3.39 1.61
C ALA A 287 11.53 -2.38 1.03
N HIS A 288 11.19 -2.59 -0.24
CA HIS A 288 10.21 -1.78 -0.95
C HIS A 288 8.85 -1.79 -0.23
N PRO A 289 8.19 -0.63 0.04
CA PRO A 289 6.96 -0.54 0.83
C PRO A 289 5.79 -1.41 0.32
N ASN A 290 5.72 -1.67 -0.99
CA ASN A 290 4.66 -2.50 -1.56
C ASN A 290 4.71 -3.96 -1.05
N TYR A 291 5.85 -4.46 -0.57
CA TYR A 291 5.92 -5.76 0.09
C TYR A 291 5.10 -5.77 1.39
N ALA A 292 5.21 -4.68 2.17
CA ALA A 292 4.41 -4.53 3.38
C ALA A 292 2.91 -4.46 3.07
N GLY A 293 2.53 -3.68 2.05
CA GLY A 293 1.14 -3.59 1.59
C GLY A 293 0.58 -4.95 1.16
N TYR A 294 1.36 -5.72 0.36
CA TYR A 294 0.96 -7.06 -0.06
C TYR A 294 0.71 -8.01 1.12
N LEU A 295 1.61 -8.02 2.10
CA LEU A 295 1.47 -8.88 3.28
C LEU A 295 0.33 -8.43 4.20
N ASP A 296 0.15 -7.12 4.36
CA ASP A 296 -0.95 -6.56 5.16
C ASP A 296 -2.32 -6.85 4.53
N ASP A 297 -2.44 -6.79 3.21
CA ASP A 297 -3.69 -7.11 2.48
C ASP A 297 -4.13 -8.59 2.68
N LYS A 298 -3.23 -9.50 3.04
CA LYS A 298 -3.57 -10.89 3.38
C LYS A 298 -4.45 -11.01 4.61
N LYS A 299 -4.36 -10.09 5.57
CA LYS A 299 -5.13 -10.06 6.84
C LYS A 299 -5.05 -11.34 7.69
N THR A 300 -4.30 -12.33 7.26
CA THR A 300 -4.07 -13.62 7.94
C THR A 300 -2.81 -13.62 8.81
N LEU A 301 -1.89 -12.68 8.55
CA LEU A 301 -0.61 -12.57 9.22
C LEU A 301 -0.69 -11.71 10.48
N THR A 302 0.08 -12.07 11.50
CA THR A 302 0.45 -11.16 12.58
C THR A 302 1.63 -10.29 12.14
N VAL A 303 1.89 -9.18 12.85
CA VAL A 303 3.08 -8.36 12.59
C VAL A 303 4.38 -9.15 12.76
N GLU A 304 4.42 -10.09 13.72
CA GLU A 304 5.53 -11.01 13.93
C GLU A 304 5.76 -11.91 12.70
N ASN A 305 4.69 -12.52 12.14
CA ASN A 305 4.81 -13.32 10.93
C ASN A 305 5.31 -12.49 9.74
N MET A 306 4.85 -11.24 9.62
CA MET A 306 5.35 -10.33 8.57
C MET A 306 6.84 -10.06 8.74
N ASN A 307 7.31 -9.82 9.98
CA ASN A 307 8.73 -9.63 10.27
C ASN A 307 9.56 -10.86 9.87
N GLU A 308 9.09 -12.06 10.22
CA GLU A 308 9.77 -13.32 9.85
C GLU A 308 9.82 -13.52 8.33
N ILE A 309 8.77 -13.12 7.59
CA ILE A 309 8.78 -13.16 6.11
C ILE A 309 9.79 -12.17 5.54
N PHE A 310 9.90 -10.96 6.10
CA PHE A 310 10.92 -9.99 5.70
C PHE A 310 12.35 -10.50 5.99
N ASP A 311 12.59 -11.22 7.09
CA ASP A 311 13.87 -11.87 7.39
C ASP A 311 14.25 -12.95 6.36
N MET A 312 13.27 -13.55 5.68
CA MET A 312 13.50 -14.54 4.63
C MET A 312 13.83 -13.93 3.27
N MET A 313 13.75 -12.61 3.09
CA MET A 313 13.95 -11.96 1.81
C MET A 313 15.42 -11.89 1.42
N ASP A 314 15.70 -12.22 0.16
CA ASP A 314 17.04 -12.04 -0.44
C ASP A 314 17.33 -10.53 -0.60
N GLU A 315 18.54 -10.09 -0.26
CA GLU A 315 18.94 -8.67 -0.25
C GLU A 315 18.77 -7.99 -1.62
N ASP A 316 19.08 -8.68 -2.70
CA ASP A 316 18.95 -8.17 -4.07
C ASP A 316 17.48 -7.98 -4.52
N LYS A 317 16.53 -8.64 -3.84
CA LYS A 317 15.10 -8.55 -4.11
C LYS A 317 14.39 -7.43 -3.33
N LYS A 318 15.03 -6.87 -2.30
CA LYS A 318 14.41 -5.87 -1.42
C LYS A 318 14.15 -4.54 -2.11
N VAL A 319 15.01 -4.11 -3.03
CA VAL A 319 15.00 -2.76 -3.63
C VAL A 319 13.91 -2.57 -4.68
N SER A 320 13.54 -3.63 -5.40
CA SER A 320 12.54 -3.60 -6.48
C SER A 320 11.40 -4.55 -6.17
N TYR A 321 10.16 -4.04 -6.19
CA TYR A 321 8.99 -4.85 -5.89
C TYR A 321 8.75 -5.94 -6.95
N ASP A 322 8.65 -7.18 -6.48
CA ASP A 322 8.35 -8.36 -7.27
C ASP A 322 7.19 -9.10 -6.56
N LYS A 323 6.00 -9.03 -7.17
CA LYS A 323 4.77 -9.59 -6.61
C LYS A 323 4.84 -11.11 -6.49
N ASP A 324 5.37 -11.77 -7.52
CA ASP A 324 5.45 -13.24 -7.55
C ASP A 324 6.44 -13.75 -6.50
N TYR A 325 7.53 -13.02 -6.30
CA TYR A 325 8.52 -13.34 -5.28
C TYR A 325 7.92 -13.29 -3.86
N ILE A 326 7.23 -12.21 -3.51
CA ILE A 326 6.65 -12.09 -2.17
C ILE A 326 5.52 -13.11 -1.96
N GLU A 327 4.73 -13.41 -2.98
CA GLU A 327 3.73 -14.46 -2.89
C GLU A 327 4.36 -15.84 -2.63
N GLN A 328 5.46 -16.16 -3.32
CA GLN A 328 6.19 -17.40 -3.08
C GLN A 328 6.78 -17.48 -1.67
N LEU A 329 7.33 -16.37 -1.15
CA LEU A 329 7.81 -16.29 0.23
C LEU A 329 6.68 -16.50 1.23
N TYR A 330 5.56 -15.81 1.05
CA TYR A 330 4.38 -15.97 1.87
C TYR A 330 3.88 -17.43 1.89
N LEU A 331 3.72 -18.05 0.71
CA LEU A 331 3.29 -19.45 0.62
C LEU A 331 4.29 -20.43 1.22
N ARG A 332 5.59 -20.15 1.08
CA ARG A 332 6.65 -20.95 1.72
C ARG A 332 6.59 -20.84 3.24
N TYR A 333 6.44 -19.63 3.76
CA TYR A 333 6.27 -19.38 5.19
C TYR A 333 5.04 -20.10 5.76
N MET A 334 3.89 -19.95 5.11
CA MET A 334 2.63 -20.59 5.53
C MET A 334 2.66 -22.12 5.44
N ALA A 335 3.61 -22.70 4.71
CA ALA A 335 3.73 -24.16 4.56
C ALA A 335 4.72 -24.81 5.53
N THR A 336 5.36 -24.07 6.41
CA THR A 336 6.44 -24.60 7.30
C THR A 336 5.93 -25.47 8.43
N GLY A 337 4.63 -25.46 8.73
CA GLY A 337 4.04 -26.23 9.82
C GLY A 337 3.91 -27.72 9.56
N LYS A 338 3.86 -28.53 10.61
CA LYS A 338 3.60 -29.97 10.55
C LYS A 338 2.10 -30.22 10.43
N SER A 339 1.71 -31.32 9.76
CA SER A 339 0.33 -31.80 9.77
C SER A 339 0.20 -32.98 10.73
N GLN A 340 -0.89 -33.01 11.51
CA GLN A 340 -1.28 -34.12 12.37
C GLN A 340 -2.68 -34.55 12.00
N GLU A 341 -2.82 -35.71 11.36
CA GLU A 341 -4.09 -36.17 10.81
C GLU A 341 -4.60 -37.44 11.52
N GLU A 342 -4.17 -37.67 12.77
CA GLU A 342 -4.53 -38.88 13.53
C GLU A 342 -6.04 -39.09 13.64
N HIS A 343 -6.82 -38.03 13.79
CA HIS A 343 -8.28 -38.09 13.91
C HIS A 343 -9.04 -38.00 12.56
N LYS A 344 -8.34 -38.00 11.43
CA LYS A 344 -8.95 -37.85 10.10
C LYS A 344 -9.98 -38.93 9.80
N THR A 345 -9.63 -40.21 10.06
CA THR A 345 -10.52 -41.33 9.84
C THR A 345 -11.75 -41.29 10.76
N ASP A 346 -11.59 -40.83 11.99
CA ASP A 346 -12.69 -40.65 12.92
C ASP A 346 -13.65 -39.55 12.44
N LEU A 347 -13.10 -38.40 12.03
CA LEU A 347 -13.89 -37.31 11.44
C LEU A 347 -14.66 -37.79 10.21
N GLN A 348 -14.04 -38.54 9.29
CA GLN A 348 -14.69 -39.09 8.10
C GLN A 348 -15.89 -39.97 8.47
N LYS A 349 -15.76 -40.81 9.51
CA LYS A 349 -16.88 -41.63 10.00
C LYS A 349 -18.01 -40.76 10.57
N LYS A 350 -17.68 -39.72 11.34
CA LYS A 350 -18.66 -38.82 11.97
C LYS A 350 -19.46 -38.00 10.98
N ILE A 351 -18.86 -37.60 9.83
CA ILE A 351 -19.55 -36.82 8.81
C ILE A 351 -20.24 -37.65 7.74
N LYS A 352 -19.94 -38.96 7.67
CA LYS A 352 -20.52 -39.83 6.64
C LYS A 352 -22.04 -39.90 6.73
N GLY A 353 -22.71 -39.52 5.64
CA GLY A 353 -24.18 -39.49 5.55
C GLY A 353 -24.86 -38.32 6.25
N LYS A 354 -24.10 -37.45 6.94
CA LYS A 354 -24.63 -36.26 7.61
C LYS A 354 -24.53 -35.01 6.74
N THR A 355 -25.33 -34.02 7.09
CA THR A 355 -25.24 -32.67 6.53
C THR A 355 -24.21 -31.86 7.31
N ILE A 356 -23.32 -31.15 6.62
CA ILE A 356 -22.38 -30.21 7.23
C ILE A 356 -23.03 -28.82 7.25
N LEU A 357 -22.97 -28.15 8.38
CA LEU A 357 -23.31 -26.73 8.51
C LEU A 357 -22.06 -25.93 8.83
N LEU A 358 -21.59 -25.13 7.86
CA LEU A 358 -20.50 -24.18 8.06
C LEU A 358 -21.07 -22.83 8.47
N ILE A 359 -20.60 -22.30 9.60
CA ILE A 359 -21.05 -21.01 10.15
C ILE A 359 -19.86 -20.05 10.12
N ALA A 360 -19.88 -19.12 9.17
CA ALA A 360 -18.89 -18.04 9.03
C ALA A 360 -19.34 -16.79 9.80
N PRO A 361 -18.43 -15.83 10.07
CA PRO A 361 -18.72 -14.69 10.94
C PRO A 361 -19.49 -13.55 10.28
N GLY A 362 -20.04 -13.73 9.08
CA GLY A 362 -20.86 -12.73 8.41
C GLY A 362 -22.09 -12.34 9.24
N LYS A 363 -22.59 -11.12 9.04
CA LYS A 363 -23.65 -10.49 9.83
C LYS A 363 -24.94 -11.33 9.87
N SER A 364 -25.30 -11.98 8.75
CA SER A 364 -26.48 -12.87 8.66
C SER A 364 -26.43 -14.04 9.65
N SER A 365 -25.22 -14.48 10.09
CA SER A 365 -25.10 -15.54 11.09
C SER A 365 -25.70 -15.15 12.45
N ILE A 366 -25.66 -13.88 12.80
CA ILE A 366 -26.23 -13.34 14.04
C ILE A 366 -27.70 -12.94 13.84
N GLU A 367 -28.02 -12.29 12.73
CA GLU A 367 -29.39 -11.82 12.43
C GLU A 367 -30.36 -12.99 12.27
N GLU A 368 -29.96 -14.04 11.55
CA GLU A 368 -30.76 -15.25 11.31
C GLU A 368 -30.47 -16.40 12.30
N ARG A 369 -29.96 -16.12 13.49
CA ARG A 369 -29.59 -17.13 14.50
C ARG A 369 -30.67 -18.13 14.85
N LYS A 370 -31.96 -17.71 14.83
CA LYS A 370 -33.08 -18.61 15.09
C LYS A 370 -33.22 -19.68 14.01
N LYS A 371 -33.01 -19.32 12.78
CA LYS A 371 -33.01 -20.22 11.62
C LYS A 371 -31.87 -21.23 11.70
N ILE A 372 -30.68 -20.76 12.06
CA ILE A 372 -29.49 -21.61 12.30
C ILE A 372 -29.79 -22.61 13.43
N ALA A 373 -30.30 -22.14 14.58
CA ALA A 373 -30.59 -22.99 15.72
C ALA A 373 -31.68 -24.04 15.41
N SER A 374 -32.73 -23.69 14.66
CA SER A 374 -33.77 -24.62 14.25
C SER A 374 -33.34 -25.66 13.21
N PHE A 375 -32.27 -25.40 12.48
CA PHE A 375 -31.69 -26.31 11.48
C PHE A 375 -30.84 -27.43 12.10
N ILE A 376 -30.30 -27.20 13.28
CA ILE A 376 -29.38 -28.13 13.96
C ILE A 376 -30.18 -29.30 14.56
N ASN A 377 -29.79 -30.52 14.20
CA ASN A 377 -30.33 -31.77 14.71
C ASN A 377 -29.24 -32.87 14.67
N GLU A 378 -29.57 -34.11 15.04
CA GLU A 378 -28.63 -35.23 15.11
C GLU A 378 -27.93 -35.59 13.78
N ASP A 379 -28.54 -35.20 12.64
CA ASP A 379 -28.02 -35.48 11.31
C ASP A 379 -27.16 -34.31 10.76
N VAL A 380 -26.94 -33.26 11.56
CA VAL A 380 -26.14 -32.07 11.19
C VAL A 380 -24.88 -32.01 12.02
N VAL A 381 -23.73 -31.92 11.37
CA VAL A 381 -22.44 -31.62 11.99
C VAL A 381 -22.15 -30.12 11.82
N THR A 382 -21.96 -29.43 12.91
CA THR A 382 -21.80 -27.97 12.96
C THR A 382 -20.33 -27.57 13.06
N ILE A 383 -19.88 -26.68 12.18
CA ILE A 383 -18.51 -26.18 12.15
C ILE A 383 -18.52 -24.65 12.07
N SER A 384 -17.97 -23.97 13.06
CA SER A 384 -17.68 -22.54 12.94
C SER A 384 -16.35 -22.29 12.20
N VAL A 385 -16.26 -21.19 11.44
CA VAL A 385 -15.10 -20.88 10.58
C VAL A 385 -14.43 -19.59 11.04
N ASN A 386 -13.19 -19.71 11.47
CA ASN A 386 -12.34 -18.61 11.97
C ASN A 386 -12.83 -17.91 13.25
N TYR A 387 -13.81 -18.45 13.94
CA TYR A 387 -14.26 -17.95 15.24
C TYR A 387 -14.98 -19.04 16.03
N ASN A 388 -15.21 -18.80 17.31
CA ASN A 388 -16.10 -19.63 18.11
C ASN A 388 -17.51 -19.02 18.07
N TYR A 389 -18.45 -19.67 17.36
CA TYR A 389 -19.81 -19.14 17.23
C TYR A 389 -20.48 -19.01 18.61
N PRO A 390 -20.93 -17.80 19.01
CA PRO A 390 -21.29 -17.55 20.41
C PRO A 390 -22.66 -18.12 20.81
N LEU A 391 -23.53 -18.42 19.84
CA LEU A 391 -24.92 -18.75 20.11
C LEU A 391 -25.22 -20.25 20.13
N VAL A 392 -24.32 -21.08 19.61
CA VAL A 392 -24.42 -22.53 19.61
C VAL A 392 -23.05 -23.14 19.84
N ASN A 393 -22.97 -24.16 20.70
CA ASN A 393 -21.74 -24.93 20.83
C ASN A 393 -21.53 -25.82 19.60
N THR A 394 -20.67 -25.41 18.67
CA THR A 394 -20.38 -26.17 17.45
C THR A 394 -19.53 -27.39 17.74
N ASP A 395 -19.70 -28.46 16.93
CA ASP A 395 -18.95 -29.70 17.06
C ASP A 395 -17.45 -29.47 16.80
N TYR A 396 -17.13 -28.63 15.81
CA TYR A 396 -15.76 -28.29 15.45
C TYR A 396 -15.61 -26.80 15.14
N ILE A 397 -14.35 -26.33 15.14
CA ILE A 397 -13.96 -24.99 14.71
C ILE A 397 -12.87 -25.14 13.66
N PHE A 398 -13.11 -24.70 12.43
CA PHE A 398 -12.11 -24.67 11.36
C PHE A 398 -11.37 -23.32 11.38
N LEU A 399 -10.02 -23.34 11.41
CA LEU A 399 -9.18 -22.15 11.51
C LEU A 399 -8.00 -22.21 10.53
N SER A 400 -7.82 -21.13 9.78
CA SER A 400 -6.63 -20.88 8.96
C SER A 400 -5.87 -19.62 9.39
N ASN A 401 -6.36 -18.89 10.41
CA ASN A 401 -5.83 -17.62 10.87
C ASN A 401 -5.29 -17.73 12.30
N LEU A 402 -3.98 -17.45 12.47
CA LEU A 402 -3.28 -17.54 13.75
C LEU A 402 -3.84 -16.58 14.82
N ARG A 403 -4.24 -15.35 14.42
CA ARG A 403 -4.83 -14.39 15.38
C ARG A 403 -6.10 -14.97 16.01
N ARG A 404 -6.98 -15.54 15.19
CA ARG A 404 -8.24 -16.14 15.64
C ARG A 404 -8.03 -17.35 16.52
N PHE A 405 -7.00 -18.14 16.21
CA PHE A 405 -6.62 -19.27 17.07
C PHE A 405 -6.11 -18.80 18.45
N ARG A 406 -5.33 -17.72 18.51
CA ARG A 406 -4.81 -17.16 19.79
C ARG A 406 -5.93 -16.65 20.70
N GLU A 407 -7.06 -16.19 20.13
CA GLU A 407 -8.23 -15.70 20.87
C GLU A 407 -9.06 -16.82 21.53
N LEU A 408 -8.87 -18.08 21.12
CA LEU A 408 -9.60 -19.21 21.67
C LEU A 408 -9.06 -19.67 23.02
N ASN A 409 -9.99 -19.99 23.96
CA ASN A 409 -9.65 -20.66 25.21
C ASN A 409 -9.24 -22.13 24.99
N ALA A 410 -8.60 -22.74 25.98
CA ALA A 410 -8.04 -24.09 25.90
C ALA A 410 -9.09 -25.15 25.52
N SER A 411 -10.30 -25.08 26.11
CA SER A 411 -11.38 -26.06 25.84
C SER A 411 -11.89 -26.01 24.40
N ASN A 412 -11.84 -24.85 23.76
CA ASN A 412 -12.22 -24.71 22.36
C ASN A 412 -11.13 -25.19 21.41
N ARG A 413 -9.85 -25.16 21.80
CA ARG A 413 -8.74 -25.64 20.98
C ARG A 413 -8.80 -27.14 20.70
N GLU A 414 -9.27 -27.93 21.64
CA GLU A 414 -9.37 -29.40 21.50
C GLU A 414 -10.33 -29.85 20.37
N LYS A 415 -11.28 -29.00 19.98
CA LYS A 415 -12.20 -29.28 18.84
C LYS A 415 -11.79 -28.57 17.54
N CYS A 416 -10.60 -27.93 17.53
CA CYS A 416 -10.15 -27.19 16.35
C CYS A 416 -9.61 -28.11 15.25
N ILE A 417 -10.01 -27.81 14.02
CA ILE A 417 -9.39 -28.27 12.80
C ILE A 417 -8.61 -27.09 12.24
N VAL A 418 -7.29 -27.12 12.35
CA VAL A 418 -6.43 -26.01 11.97
C VAL A 418 -5.58 -26.32 10.75
N THR A 419 -5.20 -25.32 10.00
CA THR A 419 -4.22 -25.46 8.90
C THR A 419 -2.80 -25.43 9.43
N SER A 420 -1.84 -26.02 8.71
CA SER A 420 -0.46 -26.24 9.18
C SER A 420 0.36 -24.94 9.42
N ASN A 421 -0.10 -23.80 8.95
CA ASN A 421 0.48 -22.48 9.24
C ASN A 421 0.21 -21.99 10.67
N ILE A 422 -0.64 -22.68 11.43
CA ILE A 422 -0.93 -22.35 12.83
C ILE A 422 -0.08 -23.29 13.70
N PRO A 423 0.96 -22.81 14.42
CA PRO A 423 1.69 -23.62 15.37
C PRO A 423 0.76 -23.91 16.56
N ALA A 424 0.25 -25.13 16.62
CA ALA A 424 -0.75 -25.52 17.61
C ALA A 424 -0.46 -26.90 18.17
N ASP A 425 -0.55 -26.99 19.50
CA ASP A 425 -0.59 -28.24 20.24
C ASP A 425 -2.02 -28.49 20.74
N ASN A 426 -2.40 -29.73 20.97
CA ASN A 426 -3.71 -30.11 21.52
C ASN A 426 -4.92 -29.64 20.68
N VAL A 427 -4.82 -29.77 19.37
CA VAL A 427 -5.94 -29.55 18.43
C VAL A 427 -6.47 -30.88 17.92
N TYR A 428 -7.71 -30.90 17.44
CA TYR A 428 -8.34 -32.12 16.93
C TYR A 428 -7.64 -32.65 15.67
N ILE A 429 -7.43 -31.74 14.66
CA ILE A 429 -6.69 -32.07 13.43
C ILE A 429 -5.86 -30.85 13.01
N GLN A 430 -4.66 -31.11 12.52
CA GLN A 430 -3.85 -30.11 11.81
C GLN A 430 -3.65 -30.57 10.38
N THR A 431 -4.28 -29.88 9.41
CA THR A 431 -4.26 -30.22 8.00
C THR A 431 -3.33 -29.33 7.20
N LYS A 432 -2.89 -29.79 6.02
CA LYS A 432 -1.94 -29.06 5.20
C LYS A 432 -2.56 -27.81 4.55
N TYR A 433 -2.04 -26.63 4.88
CA TYR A 433 -2.49 -25.35 4.37
C TYR A 433 -2.52 -25.29 2.83
N ARG A 434 -1.42 -25.71 2.16
CA ARG A 434 -1.30 -25.63 0.71
C ARG A 434 -2.34 -26.46 -0.06
N GLU A 435 -2.75 -27.60 0.48
CA GLU A 435 -3.72 -28.46 -0.18
C GLU A 435 -5.13 -27.85 -0.20
N LEU A 436 -5.39 -26.87 0.66
CA LEU A 436 -6.69 -26.21 0.78
C LEU A 436 -6.79 -24.88 0.02
N LEU A 437 -5.68 -24.35 -0.49
CA LEU A 437 -5.68 -23.11 -1.26
C LEU A 437 -6.64 -23.18 -2.46
N CYS A 438 -7.28 -22.03 -2.75
CA CYS A 438 -8.13 -21.84 -3.92
C CYS A 438 -7.32 -21.38 -5.14
N ASP A 439 -7.90 -21.51 -6.33
CA ASP A 439 -7.22 -21.16 -7.57
C ASP A 439 -7.29 -19.66 -7.89
N ILE A 440 -8.23 -18.94 -7.26
CA ILE A 440 -8.45 -17.49 -7.49
C ILE A 440 -7.66 -16.68 -6.47
N GLU A 441 -6.80 -15.81 -6.95
CA GLU A 441 -5.84 -15.05 -6.13
C GLU A 441 -6.51 -14.24 -5.01
N ALA A 442 -7.57 -13.49 -5.33
CA ALA A 442 -8.26 -12.63 -4.38
C ALA A 442 -8.85 -13.36 -3.16
N VAL A 443 -9.06 -14.68 -3.27
CA VAL A 443 -9.67 -15.53 -2.24
C VAL A 443 -8.85 -16.80 -1.98
N LYS A 444 -7.59 -16.80 -2.35
CA LYS A 444 -6.72 -17.99 -2.37
C LYS A 444 -6.68 -18.73 -1.04
N ASP A 445 -6.67 -18.01 0.07
CA ASP A 445 -6.61 -18.51 1.43
C ASP A 445 -7.84 -18.13 2.28
N ASN A 446 -8.98 -17.89 1.64
CA ASN A 446 -10.23 -17.63 2.34
C ASN A 446 -10.66 -18.85 3.16
N ALA A 447 -10.78 -18.69 4.48
CA ALA A 447 -11.06 -19.77 5.41
C ALA A 447 -12.38 -20.50 5.13
N GLY A 448 -13.41 -19.79 4.71
CA GLY A 448 -14.70 -20.38 4.36
C GLY A 448 -14.57 -21.33 3.17
N LEU A 449 -13.89 -20.88 2.12
CA LEU A 449 -13.63 -21.71 0.92
C LEU A 449 -12.68 -22.89 1.22
N MET A 450 -11.68 -22.68 2.07
CA MET A 450 -10.79 -23.76 2.54
C MET A 450 -11.57 -24.80 3.35
N ALA A 451 -12.51 -24.39 4.21
CA ALA A 451 -13.36 -25.29 4.96
C ALA A 451 -14.27 -26.11 4.01
N ILE A 452 -14.92 -25.48 3.02
CA ILE A 452 -15.72 -26.18 2.02
C ILE A 452 -14.89 -27.25 1.30
N LYS A 453 -13.69 -26.87 0.83
CA LYS A 453 -12.75 -27.78 0.16
C LYS A 453 -12.35 -28.96 1.06
N TYR A 454 -11.98 -28.65 2.31
CA TYR A 454 -11.58 -29.67 3.28
C TYR A 454 -12.70 -30.69 3.53
N PHE A 455 -13.91 -30.24 3.88
CA PHE A 455 -15.01 -31.16 4.18
C PHE A 455 -15.49 -31.91 2.93
N THR A 456 -15.41 -31.34 1.74
CA THR A 456 -15.65 -32.03 0.47
C THR A 456 -14.63 -33.17 0.26
N GLN A 457 -13.35 -32.94 0.49
CA GLN A 457 -12.29 -33.95 0.44
C GLN A 457 -12.49 -35.06 1.50
N MET A 458 -13.05 -34.70 2.65
CA MET A 458 -13.40 -35.64 3.72
C MET A 458 -14.64 -36.51 3.40
N GLY A 459 -15.32 -36.23 2.29
CA GLY A 459 -16.45 -37.04 1.81
C GLY A 459 -17.82 -36.47 2.13
N ALA A 460 -17.93 -35.21 2.56
CA ALA A 460 -19.21 -34.53 2.71
C ALA A 460 -19.96 -34.50 1.38
N LYS A 461 -21.26 -34.82 1.41
CA LYS A 461 -22.15 -34.81 0.22
C LYS A 461 -23.05 -33.58 0.18
N LYS A 462 -23.28 -32.95 1.35
CA LYS A 462 -24.19 -31.83 1.51
C LYS A 462 -23.64 -30.84 2.52
N ILE A 463 -23.45 -29.60 2.10
CA ILE A 463 -22.92 -28.51 2.93
C ILE A 463 -23.91 -27.35 2.89
N TYR A 464 -24.33 -26.88 4.05
CA TYR A 464 -25.06 -25.62 4.24
C TYR A 464 -24.13 -24.53 4.73
N LEU A 465 -24.35 -23.30 4.24
CA LEU A 465 -23.56 -22.12 4.54
C LEU A 465 -24.42 -21.12 5.32
N ALA A 466 -23.93 -20.65 6.45
CA ALA A 466 -24.51 -19.57 7.23
C ALA A 466 -23.44 -18.49 7.47
N GLY A 467 -23.81 -17.22 7.33
CA GLY A 467 -22.85 -16.11 7.49
C GLY A 467 -21.80 -15.99 6.37
N PHE A 468 -22.06 -16.54 5.20
CA PHE A 468 -21.21 -16.38 4.01
C PHE A 468 -21.69 -15.20 3.17
N ASP A 469 -21.82 -14.02 3.79
CA ASP A 469 -22.49 -12.84 3.22
C ASP A 469 -21.69 -12.19 2.08
N GLY A 470 -20.38 -12.37 2.07
CA GLY A 470 -19.42 -11.57 1.28
C GLY A 470 -19.06 -10.28 2.01
N TYR A 471 -18.60 -9.27 1.26
CA TYR A 471 -18.05 -8.03 1.84
C TYR A 471 -18.74 -6.80 1.29
N SER A 472 -19.26 -5.96 2.19
CA SER A 472 -19.76 -4.61 1.92
C SER A 472 -18.63 -3.60 1.97
N HIS A 473 -18.78 -2.47 1.27
CA HIS A 473 -17.92 -1.30 1.43
C HIS A 473 -18.14 -0.60 2.79
N ASP A 474 -19.28 -0.82 3.44
CA ASP A 474 -19.50 -0.44 4.84
C ASP A 474 -19.00 -1.56 5.76
N GLU A 475 -17.93 -1.31 6.48
CA GLU A 475 -17.29 -2.27 7.38
C GLU A 475 -18.23 -2.82 8.46
N LYS A 476 -19.22 -2.01 8.90
CA LYS A 476 -20.20 -2.39 9.92
C LYS A 476 -21.17 -3.47 9.43
N GLU A 477 -21.26 -3.66 8.11
CA GLU A 477 -22.13 -4.65 7.50
C GLU A 477 -21.41 -5.99 7.26
N ASN A 478 -20.09 -6.09 7.44
CA ASN A 478 -19.32 -7.27 7.08
C ASN A 478 -19.35 -8.38 8.12
N TYR A 479 -19.50 -8.06 9.41
CA TYR A 479 -19.38 -9.03 10.49
C TYR A 479 -20.42 -8.85 11.57
N GLY A 480 -20.85 -9.96 12.16
CA GLY A 480 -21.75 -9.95 13.30
C GLY A 480 -21.12 -9.45 14.59
N GLU A 481 -19.79 -9.56 14.71
CA GLU A 481 -19.01 -9.07 15.86
C GLU A 481 -17.93 -8.09 15.38
N SER A 482 -17.86 -6.91 16.01
CA SER A 482 -16.92 -5.84 15.64
C SER A 482 -15.44 -6.25 15.76
N THR A 483 -15.12 -7.20 16.65
CA THR A 483 -13.76 -7.76 16.80
C THR A 483 -13.29 -8.54 15.59
N MET A 484 -14.21 -8.95 14.71
CA MET A 484 -13.92 -9.66 13.47
C MET A 484 -13.61 -8.72 12.30
N ALA A 485 -14.02 -7.46 12.40
CA ALA A 485 -13.86 -6.48 11.33
C ALA A 485 -12.38 -6.23 10.99
N PHE A 486 -12.12 -6.01 9.71
CA PHE A 486 -10.85 -5.52 9.20
C PHE A 486 -11.09 -4.43 8.14
N VAL A 487 -10.17 -3.49 8.06
CA VAL A 487 -10.19 -2.42 7.08
C VAL A 487 -9.34 -2.82 5.88
N THR A 488 -9.89 -2.68 4.67
CA THR A 488 -9.14 -2.84 3.43
C THR A 488 -9.76 -2.00 2.31
N ARG A 489 -9.05 -1.86 1.19
CA ARG A 489 -9.50 -1.06 0.05
C ARG A 489 -10.75 -1.68 -0.60
N THR A 490 -11.68 -0.82 -1.06
CA THR A 490 -12.94 -1.25 -1.69
C THR A 490 -12.72 -2.18 -2.89
N ALA A 491 -11.72 -1.88 -3.74
CA ALA A 491 -11.36 -2.71 -4.88
C ALA A 491 -10.93 -4.14 -4.47
N VAL A 492 -10.31 -4.31 -3.29
CA VAL A 492 -9.96 -5.64 -2.76
C VAL A 492 -11.22 -6.38 -2.36
N LEU A 493 -12.17 -5.72 -1.69
CA LEU A 493 -13.46 -6.32 -1.29
C LEU A 493 -14.27 -6.77 -2.51
N ASP A 494 -14.30 -5.96 -3.57
CA ASP A 494 -14.98 -6.30 -4.82
C ASP A 494 -14.36 -7.54 -5.48
N ALA A 495 -13.02 -7.58 -5.57
CA ALA A 495 -12.31 -8.74 -6.10
C ALA A 495 -12.55 -10.01 -5.26
N MET A 496 -12.62 -9.88 -3.92
CA MET A 496 -12.95 -10.98 -3.04
C MET A 496 -14.39 -11.49 -3.27
N ASN A 497 -15.37 -10.61 -3.44
CA ASN A 497 -16.76 -11.00 -3.71
C ASN A 497 -16.89 -11.77 -5.04
N VAL A 498 -16.23 -11.28 -6.09
CA VAL A 498 -16.17 -11.97 -7.38
C VAL A 498 -15.52 -13.34 -7.23
N GLY A 499 -14.35 -13.41 -6.61
CA GLY A 499 -13.61 -14.65 -6.42
C GLY A 499 -14.37 -15.67 -5.56
N MET A 500 -15.04 -15.23 -4.47
CA MET A 500 -15.90 -16.10 -3.65
C MET A 500 -17.06 -16.66 -4.47
N THR A 501 -17.75 -15.83 -5.25
CA THR A 501 -18.87 -16.26 -6.10
C THR A 501 -18.44 -17.33 -7.11
N GLU A 502 -17.32 -17.13 -7.79
CA GLU A 502 -16.79 -18.09 -8.75
C GLU A 502 -16.38 -19.42 -8.08
N MET A 503 -15.71 -19.35 -6.93
CA MET A 503 -15.30 -20.56 -6.20
C MET A 503 -16.52 -21.33 -5.64
N LEU A 504 -17.53 -20.65 -5.13
CA LEU A 504 -18.75 -21.28 -4.64
C LEU A 504 -19.49 -22.00 -5.79
N LYS A 505 -19.60 -21.37 -6.97
CA LYS A 505 -20.12 -22.02 -8.18
C LYS A 505 -19.33 -23.27 -8.56
N LYS A 506 -18.00 -23.21 -8.51
CA LYS A 506 -17.12 -24.36 -8.75
C LYS A 506 -17.38 -25.48 -7.74
N TYR A 507 -17.48 -25.17 -6.45
CA TYR A 507 -17.76 -26.17 -5.42
C TYR A 507 -19.18 -26.73 -5.50
N SER A 508 -20.18 -25.96 -5.92
CA SER A 508 -21.57 -26.44 -6.08
C SER A 508 -21.70 -27.52 -7.17
N SER A 509 -20.75 -27.61 -8.11
CA SER A 509 -20.69 -28.70 -9.09
C SER A 509 -20.10 -30.01 -8.54
N ILE A 510 -19.46 -29.97 -7.35
CA ILE A 510 -18.76 -31.13 -6.73
C ILE A 510 -19.53 -31.66 -5.52
N VAL A 511 -20.15 -30.76 -4.74
CA VAL A 511 -20.91 -31.07 -3.52
C VAL A 511 -22.21 -30.31 -3.51
N GLU A 512 -23.29 -30.89 -2.93
CA GLU A 512 -24.55 -30.17 -2.76
C GLU A 512 -24.32 -29.00 -1.80
N LEU A 513 -24.27 -27.76 -2.32
CA LEU A 513 -23.98 -26.56 -1.58
C LEU A 513 -25.20 -25.65 -1.54
N LYS A 514 -25.65 -25.26 -0.33
CA LYS A 514 -26.82 -24.40 -0.13
C LYS A 514 -26.57 -23.34 0.93
N PHE A 515 -27.10 -22.14 0.69
CA PHE A 515 -27.14 -21.12 1.75
C PHE A 515 -28.29 -21.38 2.72
N LEU A 516 -27.99 -21.37 3.99
CA LEU A 516 -28.99 -21.40 5.06
C LEU A 516 -29.45 -19.98 5.43
N THR A 517 -28.51 -19.02 5.48
CA THR A 517 -28.81 -17.61 5.69
C THR A 517 -28.87 -16.84 4.37
N GLU A 518 -29.34 -15.59 4.40
CA GLU A 518 -29.48 -14.76 3.21
C GLU A 518 -28.14 -14.51 2.50
N GLN A 519 -28.18 -14.41 1.16
CA GLN A 519 -27.02 -14.08 0.32
C GLN A 519 -27.02 -12.58 0.04
N HIS A 520 -25.98 -11.86 0.47
CA HIS A 520 -25.88 -10.42 0.26
C HIS A 520 -24.97 -10.08 -0.94
N TYR A 521 -23.67 -10.22 -0.79
CA TYR A 521 -22.67 -9.81 -1.80
C TYR A 521 -22.11 -10.98 -2.60
N VAL A 522 -22.41 -12.21 -2.21
CA VAL A 522 -21.93 -13.45 -2.82
C VAL A 522 -23.11 -14.32 -3.21
N LYS A 523 -23.11 -14.90 -4.41
CA LYS A 523 -24.22 -15.71 -4.96
C LYS A 523 -23.72 -17.01 -5.57
N ILE A 524 -24.51 -18.10 -5.46
CA ILE A 524 -24.29 -19.35 -6.18
C ILE A 524 -25.15 -19.36 -7.44
#